data_f0d7bc972ba830919a76d058cadf3943
#
_entry.id   f0d7bc972ba830919a76d058cadf3943
#
_cell.length_a   1.000
_cell.length_b   1.000
_cell.length_c   1.000
_cell.angle_alpha   90.00
_cell.angle_beta   90.00
_cell.angle_gamma   90.00
#
_symmetry.space_group_name_H-M   'P 1'
#
loop_
_entity.id
_entity.type
_entity.pdbx_description
1 polymer ?
#
loop_
_entity_poly.entity_id
_entity_poly.type
_entity_poly.pdbx_seq_one_letter_code
_entity_poly.pdbx_strand_id
1 'polypeptide(L)'
;KEKRNIEMGEGICLVRDMFIADSMDEAREKAGEQMVNYMRWVCHWRGLGTHMDPGEELPKTKNKLDLLSYDFLHKRNMLFGTADYVIEKIEELQKELNLQNLQVWSNFPGVKHDDCMKSIRIFTEKVMPHFKNKKNTSIKQAS
;
A
#
# COMPACT_ATOMS: atom_id res chain seq x y z
N LYS A 1 15.03 29.47 17.57
CA LYS A 1 14.21 28.50 16.76
C LYS A 1 13.42 27.67 17.76
N GLU A 2 12.12 27.90 17.85
CA GLU A 2 11.23 27.06 18.66
C GLU A 2 11.31 25.61 18.13
N LYS A 3 11.59 24.68 19.03
CA LYS A 3 11.52 23.24 18.72
C LYS A 3 10.05 22.87 18.66
N ARG A 4 9.51 22.80 17.46
CA ARG A 4 8.16 22.26 17.23
C ARG A 4 8.17 20.77 17.59
N ASN A 5 7.28 20.38 18.47
CA ASN A 5 7.03 18.96 18.74
C ASN A 5 6.22 18.41 17.56
N ILE A 6 6.77 17.45 16.83
CA ILE A 6 6.12 16.82 15.68
C ILE A 6 5.58 15.47 16.15
N GLU A 7 4.28 15.27 15.99
CA GLU A 7 3.63 14.00 16.31
C GLU A 7 3.88 12.95 15.22
N MET A 8 3.77 11.66 15.57
CA MET A 8 3.87 10.59 14.60
C MET A 8 2.82 10.78 13.49
N GLY A 9 3.21 10.62 12.23
CA GLY A 9 2.34 10.78 11.06
C GLY A 9 2.08 12.23 10.63
N GLU A 10 2.48 13.22 11.44
CA GLU A 10 2.25 14.63 11.12
C GLU A 10 3.09 15.06 9.91
N GLY A 11 2.41 15.55 8.87
CA GLY A 11 3.06 16.05 7.65
C GLY A 11 3.65 14.97 6.74
N ILE A 12 3.40 13.68 7.04
CA ILE A 12 3.86 12.56 6.23
C ILE A 12 2.75 12.12 5.28
N CYS A 13 3.11 11.92 4.01
CA CYS A 13 2.28 11.22 3.03
C CYS A 13 2.90 9.85 2.76
N LEU A 14 2.20 8.79 3.16
CA LEU A 14 2.62 7.42 2.89
C LEU A 14 2.18 7.03 1.48
N VAL A 15 3.09 6.45 0.69
CA VAL A 15 2.77 5.91 -0.63
C VAL A 15 2.66 4.38 -0.54
N ARG A 16 1.59 3.81 -1.11
CA ARG A 16 1.39 2.37 -1.22
C ARG A 16 0.93 1.97 -2.61
N ASP A 17 1.44 0.83 -3.06
CA ASP A 17 0.98 0.18 -4.28
C ASP A 17 -0.38 -0.45 -4.03
N MET A 18 -1.35 -0.22 -4.93
CA MET A 18 -2.73 -0.65 -4.74
C MET A 18 -3.30 -1.30 -5.99
N PHE A 19 -3.96 -2.46 -5.80
CA PHE A 19 -4.80 -3.08 -6.81
C PHE A 19 -5.97 -3.80 -6.16
N ILE A 20 -7.20 -3.38 -6.51
CA ILE A 20 -8.43 -3.91 -5.93
C ILE A 20 -9.18 -4.71 -6.98
N ALA A 21 -9.59 -5.93 -6.60
CA ALA A 21 -10.38 -6.84 -7.41
C ALA A 21 -11.55 -7.44 -6.60
N ASP A 22 -12.35 -8.28 -7.23
CA ASP A 22 -13.50 -8.90 -6.56
C ASP A 22 -13.08 -10.03 -5.58
N SER A 23 -11.86 -10.54 -5.73
CA SER A 23 -11.26 -11.50 -4.78
C SER A 23 -9.74 -11.29 -4.61
N MET A 24 -9.18 -11.90 -3.56
CA MET A 24 -7.73 -11.90 -3.31
C MET A 24 -6.98 -12.61 -4.44
N ASP A 25 -7.53 -13.73 -4.92
CA ASP A 25 -6.93 -14.52 -6.00
C ASP A 25 -6.94 -13.74 -7.32
N GLU A 26 -8.05 -13.06 -7.65
CA GLU A 26 -8.13 -12.21 -8.84
C GLU A 26 -7.13 -11.07 -8.79
N ALA A 27 -6.95 -10.43 -7.63
CA ALA A 27 -5.96 -9.37 -7.48
C ALA A 27 -4.54 -9.89 -7.71
N ARG A 28 -4.22 -11.07 -7.18
CA ARG A 28 -2.94 -11.74 -7.39
C ARG A 28 -2.71 -12.14 -8.84
N GLU A 29 -3.71 -12.73 -9.49
CA GLU A 29 -3.64 -13.19 -10.89
C GLU A 29 -3.41 -12.02 -11.85
N LYS A 30 -4.18 -10.93 -11.69
CA LYS A 30 -4.16 -9.80 -12.63
C LYS A 30 -2.97 -8.87 -12.47
N ALA A 31 -2.46 -8.70 -11.26
CA ALA A 31 -1.43 -7.69 -10.99
C ALA A 31 -0.21 -8.21 -10.21
N GLY A 32 -0.26 -9.42 -9.66
CA GLY A 32 0.78 -9.90 -8.76
C GLY A 32 2.14 -10.09 -9.42
N GLU A 33 2.20 -10.74 -10.58
CA GLU A 33 3.44 -10.94 -11.31
C GLU A 33 4.02 -9.61 -11.82
N GLN A 34 3.17 -8.75 -12.36
CA GLN A 34 3.54 -7.43 -12.86
C GLN A 34 4.14 -6.58 -11.76
N MET A 35 3.55 -6.66 -10.56
CA MET A 35 4.07 -5.96 -9.39
C MET A 35 5.43 -6.49 -8.93
N VAL A 36 5.61 -7.81 -8.90
CA VAL A 36 6.91 -8.43 -8.57
C VAL A 36 7.98 -7.99 -9.57
N ASN A 37 7.68 -7.99 -10.87
CA ASN A 37 8.60 -7.57 -11.92
C ASN A 37 8.94 -6.08 -11.81
N TYR A 38 7.96 -5.24 -11.53
CA TYR A 38 8.17 -3.82 -11.27
C TYR A 38 9.07 -3.60 -10.05
N MET A 39 8.82 -4.31 -8.94
CA MET A 39 9.64 -4.20 -7.75
C MET A 39 11.07 -4.75 -7.93
N ARG A 40 11.27 -5.78 -8.73
CA ARG A 40 12.62 -6.22 -9.12
C ARG A 40 13.39 -5.10 -9.82
N TRP A 41 12.75 -4.39 -10.74
CA TRP A 41 13.35 -3.23 -11.39
C TRP A 41 13.64 -2.10 -10.39
N VAL A 42 12.70 -1.75 -9.52
CA VAL A 42 12.90 -0.72 -8.48
C VAL A 42 14.05 -1.09 -7.54
N CYS A 43 14.08 -2.33 -7.04
CA CYS A 43 15.10 -2.80 -6.12
C CYS A 43 16.47 -2.98 -6.77
N HIS A 44 16.55 -3.15 -8.07
CA HIS A 44 17.81 -3.12 -8.79
C HIS A 44 18.55 -1.80 -8.58
N TRP A 45 17.82 -0.69 -8.57
CA TRP A 45 18.38 0.65 -8.42
C TRP A 45 18.43 1.14 -6.97
N ARG A 46 17.42 0.83 -6.17
CA ARG A 46 17.27 1.35 -4.80
C ARG A 46 17.74 0.39 -3.71
N GLY A 47 17.97 -0.87 -4.05
CA GLY A 47 18.28 -1.93 -3.10
C GLY A 47 17.06 -2.51 -2.40
N LEU A 48 17.17 -3.75 -1.95
CA LEU A 48 16.12 -4.47 -1.25
C LEU A 48 15.87 -3.97 0.18
N GLY A 49 16.86 -3.32 0.78
CA GLY A 49 16.79 -2.86 2.18
C GLY A 49 15.61 -1.92 2.49
N THR A 50 15.10 -1.21 1.47
CA THR A 50 13.91 -0.33 1.62
C THR A 50 12.60 -1.11 1.81
N HIS A 51 12.61 -2.43 1.61
CA HIS A 51 11.46 -3.32 1.74
C HIS A 51 11.59 -4.32 2.90
N MET A 52 12.67 -4.18 3.67
CA MET A 52 12.89 -5.02 4.86
C MET A 52 12.23 -4.39 6.08
N ASP A 53 11.71 -5.22 6.96
CA ASP A 53 11.20 -4.76 8.25
C ASP A 53 12.35 -4.39 9.20
N PRO A 54 12.12 -3.53 10.18
CA PRO A 54 13.15 -3.16 11.15
C PRO A 54 13.72 -4.39 11.86
N GLY A 55 15.04 -4.56 11.79
CA GLY A 55 15.74 -5.70 12.39
C GLY A 55 15.87 -6.94 11.51
N GLU A 56 15.24 -6.96 10.33
CA GLU A 56 15.48 -8.04 9.35
C GLU A 56 16.86 -7.89 8.70
N GLU A 57 17.63 -8.97 8.69
CA GLU A 57 18.89 -9.02 7.95
C GLU A 57 18.67 -9.42 6.50
N LEU A 58 19.39 -8.75 5.60
CA LEU A 58 19.44 -9.16 4.20
C LEU A 58 20.07 -10.55 4.09
N PRO A 59 19.39 -11.51 3.47
CA PRO A 59 19.96 -12.85 3.32
C PRO A 59 21.25 -12.84 2.51
N LYS A 60 22.16 -13.72 2.89
CA LYS A 60 23.48 -13.90 2.26
C LYS A 60 23.36 -14.72 0.96
N THR A 61 22.46 -14.33 0.06
CA THR A 61 22.27 -14.98 -1.24
C THR A 61 23.02 -14.23 -2.35
N LYS A 62 23.41 -14.95 -3.40
CA LYS A 62 24.08 -14.34 -4.57
C LYS A 62 23.18 -13.33 -5.29
N ASN A 63 21.89 -13.60 -5.36
CA ASN A 63 20.91 -12.72 -5.95
C ASN A 63 19.82 -12.37 -4.94
N LYS A 64 19.95 -11.20 -4.32
CA LYS A 64 19.00 -10.73 -3.30
C LYS A 64 17.61 -10.47 -3.87
N LEU A 65 17.47 -10.26 -5.17
CA LEU A 65 16.19 -10.02 -5.82
C LEU A 65 15.31 -11.28 -5.93
N ASP A 66 15.89 -12.48 -5.73
CA ASP A 66 15.11 -13.74 -5.72
C ASP A 66 14.16 -13.83 -4.52
N LEU A 67 14.35 -13.02 -3.49
CA LEU A 67 13.41 -12.90 -2.37
C LEU A 67 12.11 -12.18 -2.75
N LEU A 68 12.14 -11.36 -3.78
CA LEU A 68 10.98 -10.62 -4.22
C LEU A 68 9.95 -11.59 -4.82
N SER A 69 9.04 -12.02 -3.99
CA SER A 69 7.83 -12.76 -4.37
C SER A 69 6.59 -11.91 -4.06
N TYR A 70 5.45 -12.31 -4.63
CA TYR A 70 4.18 -11.68 -4.30
C TYR A 70 3.92 -11.73 -2.78
N ASP A 71 4.08 -12.89 -2.15
CA ASP A 71 3.79 -13.05 -0.73
C ASP A 71 4.74 -12.25 0.17
N PHE A 72 6.00 -12.07 -0.24
CA PHE A 72 6.95 -11.20 0.45
C PHE A 72 6.50 -9.73 0.40
N LEU A 73 6.13 -9.23 -0.77
CA LEU A 73 5.73 -7.84 -0.99
C LEU A 73 4.33 -7.55 -0.42
N HIS A 74 3.38 -8.47 -0.58
CA HIS A 74 1.99 -8.31 -0.17
C HIS A 74 1.85 -8.01 1.32
N LYS A 75 2.64 -8.70 2.16
CA LYS A 75 2.63 -8.48 3.61
C LYS A 75 3.16 -7.13 4.05
N ARG A 76 3.98 -6.47 3.22
CA ARG A 76 4.74 -5.27 3.59
C ARG A 76 4.18 -3.99 2.98
N ASN A 77 4.10 -3.95 1.68
CA ASN A 77 3.95 -2.69 0.96
C ASN A 77 2.71 -2.60 0.09
N MET A 78 1.96 -3.71 -0.10
CA MET A 78 0.90 -3.78 -1.08
C MET A 78 -0.49 -3.72 -0.46
N LEU A 79 -1.35 -2.92 -1.06
CA LEU A 79 -2.79 -2.90 -0.82
C LEU A 79 -3.49 -3.64 -1.96
N PHE A 80 -3.20 -4.95 -2.09
CA PHE A 80 -3.74 -5.80 -3.16
C PHE A 80 -4.75 -6.78 -2.60
N GLY A 81 -6.00 -6.73 -3.10
CA GLY A 81 -7.06 -7.62 -2.64
C GLY A 81 -8.45 -7.08 -2.86
N THR A 82 -9.37 -7.44 -1.98
CA THR A 82 -10.75 -6.92 -1.99
C THR A 82 -10.83 -5.52 -1.39
N ALA A 83 -11.93 -4.83 -1.61
CA ALA A 83 -12.17 -3.52 -1.00
C ALA A 83 -12.11 -3.60 0.54
N ASP A 84 -12.70 -4.63 1.14
CA ASP A 84 -12.73 -4.82 2.59
C ASP A 84 -11.32 -5.04 3.15
N TYR A 85 -10.51 -5.88 2.49
CA TYR A 85 -9.10 -6.07 2.84
C TYR A 85 -8.31 -4.75 2.81
N VAL A 86 -8.50 -3.94 1.76
CA VAL A 86 -7.80 -2.66 1.63
C VAL A 86 -8.24 -1.67 2.70
N ILE A 87 -9.53 -1.65 3.05
CA ILE A 87 -10.04 -0.83 4.16
C ILE A 87 -9.36 -1.23 5.47
N GLU A 88 -9.35 -2.53 5.81
CA GLU A 88 -8.72 -3.05 7.01
C GLU A 88 -7.23 -2.64 7.09
N LYS A 89 -6.49 -2.82 6.00
CA LYS A 89 -5.07 -2.45 5.94
C LYS A 89 -4.82 -0.95 6.09
N ILE A 90 -5.67 -0.11 5.55
CA ILE A 90 -5.56 1.35 5.75
C ILE A 90 -5.88 1.71 7.20
N GLU A 91 -6.86 1.06 7.84
CA GLU A 91 -7.17 1.27 9.26
C GLU A 91 -6.01 0.84 10.18
N GLU A 92 -5.35 -0.29 9.88
CA GLU A 92 -4.13 -0.70 10.58
C GLU A 92 -3.05 0.38 10.48
N LEU A 93 -2.77 0.88 9.27
CA LEU A 93 -1.79 1.94 9.03
C LEU A 93 -2.16 3.25 9.77
N GLN A 94 -3.44 3.60 9.80
CA GLN A 94 -3.90 4.77 10.56
C GLN A 94 -3.65 4.60 12.06
N LYS A 95 -3.93 3.41 12.60
CA LYS A 95 -3.76 3.11 14.02
C LYS A 95 -2.28 3.08 14.43
N GLU A 96 -1.43 2.47 13.61
CA GLU A 96 -0.01 2.28 13.93
C GLU A 96 0.82 3.55 13.73
N LEU A 97 0.53 4.30 12.67
CA LEU A 97 1.35 5.42 12.22
C LEU A 97 0.69 6.79 12.45
N ASN A 98 -0.53 6.83 13.02
CA ASN A 98 -1.35 8.06 13.02
C ASN A 98 -1.43 8.69 11.63
N LEU A 99 -1.61 7.84 10.60
CA LEU A 99 -1.52 8.23 9.20
C LEU A 99 -2.64 9.18 8.81
N GLN A 100 -2.29 10.38 8.34
CA GLN A 100 -3.24 11.39 7.91
C GLN A 100 -3.42 11.45 6.40
N ASN A 101 -2.38 11.14 5.65
CA ASN A 101 -2.36 11.21 4.19
C ASN A 101 -1.80 9.92 3.59
N LEU A 102 -2.61 9.29 2.73
CA LEU A 102 -2.23 8.12 1.94
C LEU A 102 -2.32 8.46 0.46
N GLN A 103 -1.25 8.22 -0.26
CA GLN A 103 -1.22 8.22 -1.72
C GLN A 103 -1.17 6.78 -2.21
N VAL A 104 -2.03 6.44 -3.15
CA VAL A 104 -2.03 5.12 -3.78
C VAL A 104 -1.46 5.19 -5.18
N TRP A 105 -0.62 4.22 -5.51
CA TRP A 105 -0.11 4.00 -6.86
C TRP A 105 -0.83 2.77 -7.42
N SER A 106 -1.59 2.95 -8.49
CA SER A 106 -2.51 1.92 -9.00
C SER A 106 -2.31 1.55 -10.47
N ASN A 107 -1.23 2.04 -11.08
CA ASN A 107 -0.91 1.70 -12.46
C ASN A 107 0.52 1.15 -12.54
N PHE A 108 0.67 -0.13 -12.86
CA PHE A 108 1.94 -0.83 -12.95
C PHE A 108 2.22 -1.29 -14.37
N PRO A 109 3.49 -1.30 -14.80
CA PRO A 109 3.85 -1.84 -16.11
C PRO A 109 3.36 -3.28 -16.27
N GLY A 110 2.64 -3.55 -17.36
CA GLY A 110 2.13 -4.88 -17.70
C GLY A 110 0.73 -5.22 -17.19
N VAL A 111 0.15 -4.41 -16.31
CA VAL A 111 -1.27 -4.56 -15.93
C VAL A 111 -2.15 -3.96 -17.03
N LYS A 112 -3.24 -4.65 -17.38
CA LYS A 112 -4.17 -4.17 -18.39
C LYS A 112 -4.87 -2.89 -17.92
N HIS A 113 -5.02 -1.93 -18.82
CA HIS A 113 -5.65 -0.64 -18.52
C HIS A 113 -7.05 -0.78 -17.90
N ASP A 114 -7.89 -1.65 -18.46
CA ASP A 114 -9.26 -1.86 -17.96
C ASP A 114 -9.28 -2.42 -16.52
N ASP A 115 -8.34 -3.29 -16.17
CA ASP A 115 -8.20 -3.82 -14.82
C ASP A 115 -7.73 -2.72 -13.85
N CYS A 116 -6.80 -1.85 -14.25
CA CYS A 116 -6.42 -0.67 -13.47
C CYS A 116 -7.61 0.26 -13.24
N MET A 117 -8.38 0.54 -14.29
CA MET A 117 -9.57 1.41 -14.19
C MET A 117 -10.66 0.82 -13.32
N LYS A 118 -10.87 -0.52 -13.38
CA LYS A 118 -11.78 -1.23 -12.48
C LYS A 118 -11.32 -1.09 -11.03
N SER A 119 -10.04 -1.31 -10.75
CA SER A 119 -9.45 -1.17 -9.42
C SER A 119 -9.64 0.24 -8.85
N ILE A 120 -9.35 1.28 -9.64
CA ILE A 120 -9.53 2.69 -9.23
C ILE A 120 -11.01 2.98 -8.94
N ARG A 121 -11.93 2.47 -9.75
CA ARG A 121 -13.37 2.64 -9.54
C ARG A 121 -13.81 2.01 -8.23
N ILE A 122 -13.41 0.77 -7.95
CA ILE A 122 -13.72 0.11 -6.66
C ILE A 122 -13.18 0.93 -5.50
N PHE A 123 -11.96 1.44 -5.60
CA PHE A 123 -11.37 2.31 -4.57
C PHE A 123 -12.21 3.56 -4.31
N THR A 124 -12.60 4.27 -5.37
CA THR A 124 -13.36 5.51 -5.25
C THR A 124 -14.79 5.29 -4.77
N GLU A 125 -15.42 4.19 -5.13
CA GLU A 125 -16.82 3.89 -4.81
C GLU A 125 -16.99 3.18 -3.45
N LYS A 126 -16.04 2.34 -3.04
CA LYS A 126 -16.16 1.51 -1.84
C LYS A 126 -15.20 1.90 -0.72
N VAL A 127 -13.93 2.20 -1.03
CA VAL A 127 -12.90 2.45 -0.01
C VAL A 127 -12.91 3.91 0.45
N MET A 128 -12.84 4.86 -0.46
CA MET A 128 -12.78 6.29 -0.09
C MET A 128 -13.97 6.77 0.74
N PRO A 129 -15.23 6.37 0.48
CA PRO A 129 -16.37 6.82 1.27
C PRO A 129 -16.31 6.36 2.72
N HIS A 130 -15.74 5.18 2.99
CA HIS A 130 -15.56 4.66 4.34
C HIS A 130 -14.75 5.64 5.23
N PHE A 131 -13.66 6.18 4.71
CA PHE A 131 -12.80 7.12 5.44
C PHE A 131 -13.35 8.54 5.49
N LYS A 132 -14.04 9.00 4.44
CA LYS A 132 -14.70 10.33 4.44
C LYS A 132 -15.80 10.41 5.50
N ASN A 133 -16.61 9.37 5.64
CA ASN A 133 -17.70 9.34 6.60
C ASN A 133 -17.21 9.30 8.05
N LYS A 134 -16.09 8.62 8.34
CA LYS A 134 -15.48 8.62 9.68
C LYS A 134 -15.02 10.02 10.11
N LYS A 135 -14.41 10.82 9.24
CA LYS A 135 -14.03 12.21 9.55
C LYS A 135 -15.24 13.07 9.93
N ASN A 136 -16.35 12.92 9.22
CA ASN A 136 -17.58 13.68 9.49
C ASN A 136 -18.23 13.29 10.82
N THR A 137 -18.11 12.04 11.26
CA THR A 137 -18.64 11.58 12.53
C THR A 137 -17.80 12.09 13.70
N SER A 138 -16.48 12.10 13.57
CA SER A 138 -15.56 12.62 14.60
C SER A 138 -15.72 14.13 14.82
N ILE A 139 -15.98 14.89 13.79
CA ILE A 139 -16.22 16.36 13.89
C ILE A 139 -17.56 16.63 14.59
N LYS A 140 -18.60 15.83 14.35
CA LYS A 140 -19.92 15.99 14.98
C LYS A 140 -19.95 15.59 16.47
N GLN A 141 -19.02 14.75 16.92
CA GLN A 141 -18.89 14.36 18.32
C GLN A 141 -18.04 15.33 19.15
N ALA A 142 -17.27 16.20 18.50
CA ALA A 142 -16.42 17.21 19.12
C ALA A 142 -17.07 18.62 19.17
N SER A 143 -18.33 18.76 18.74
CA SER A 143 -19.15 19.97 18.77
C SER A 143 -20.24 19.86 19.81
#